data_a08956dbf4c3c38aa433410da64eee09
#
_entry.id   a08956dbf4c3c38aa433410da64eee09
#
_cell.length_a   1.000
_cell.length_b   1.000
_cell.length_c   1.000
_cell.angle_alpha   90.00
_cell.angle_beta   90.00
_cell.angle_gamma   90.00
#
_symmetry.space_group_name_H-M   'P 1'
#
loop_
_entity.id
_entity.type
_entity.pdbx_description
1 polymer ?
#
loop_
_entity_poly.entity_id
_entity_poly.type
_entity_poly.pdbx_seq_one_letter_code
_entity_poly.pdbx_strand_id
1 'polypeptide(L)'
;MRKPITYLNQYIQGKIMMYHIRHDGSIYYKNRLKTYSGKEILDVDSTNNRIAEMIRSGRPMMVCRFGSTELATMKIFDFEVEKKYAEQMSRVHTLSGLFPETTETGKKFTELMLGCIPSADLIGIWPQAFEEYYLQEYGSDSLKCTWLESLEPWNNPQNPWSAALAGKKVLVVHPFIDSIEAQYQKREQIFQNTNILPEFELQTLRSVQTAGGGADERFSSWFEAYEWMKEEILKRDFDIAILGCGAYGFPLAAAIKAAGKQAVHFGGVTQILFGILGARWDGDEDLKKFVNASWVRPMDKEKPKNASAVENNCYR
;
A
#
# COMPACT_ATOMS: atom_id res chain seq x y z
N MET A 1 -4.95 2.67 -32.44
CA MET A 1 -4.84 4.16 -32.51
C MET A 1 -5.32 4.90 -31.24
N ARG A 2 -6.20 4.34 -30.37
CA ARG A 2 -6.62 5.02 -29.13
C ARG A 2 -5.52 5.11 -28.06
N LYS A 3 -4.76 4.03 -27.83
CA LYS A 3 -3.72 3.98 -26.77
C LYS A 3 -2.68 5.12 -26.82
N PRO A 4 -2.05 5.48 -27.97
CA PRO A 4 -1.06 6.56 -28.01
C PRO A 4 -1.62 7.95 -27.66
N ILE A 5 -2.85 8.25 -28.10
CA ILE A 5 -3.53 9.51 -27.80
C ILE A 5 -3.88 9.60 -26.31
N THR A 6 -4.43 8.52 -25.76
CA THR A 6 -4.73 8.42 -24.33
C THR A 6 -3.47 8.58 -23.49
N TYR A 7 -2.37 7.91 -23.86
CA TYR A 7 -1.09 8.06 -23.17
C TYR A 7 -0.61 9.51 -23.16
N LEU A 8 -0.64 10.19 -24.33
CA LEU A 8 -0.21 11.58 -24.42
C LEU A 8 -1.07 12.51 -23.56
N ASN A 9 -2.39 12.33 -23.60
CA ASN A 9 -3.32 13.14 -22.80
C ASN A 9 -3.06 12.93 -21.29
N GLN A 10 -2.96 11.69 -20.84
CA GLN A 10 -2.69 11.37 -19.44
C GLN A 10 -1.29 11.86 -19.00
N TYR A 11 -0.31 11.80 -19.88
CA TYR A 11 1.02 12.35 -19.62
C TYR A 11 0.98 13.86 -19.42
N ILE A 12 0.25 14.59 -20.30
CA ILE A 12 0.09 16.05 -20.21
C ILE A 12 -0.66 16.41 -18.92
N GLN A 13 -1.77 15.74 -18.62
CA GLN A 13 -2.52 15.97 -17.38
C GLN A 13 -1.66 15.73 -16.14
N GLY A 14 -0.88 14.66 -16.13
CA GLY A 14 0.07 14.40 -15.04
C GLY A 14 1.11 15.52 -14.87
N LYS A 15 1.60 16.10 -15.96
CA LYS A 15 2.51 17.27 -15.91
C LYS A 15 1.84 18.51 -15.35
N ILE A 16 0.62 18.81 -15.76
CA ILE A 16 -0.18 19.94 -15.28
C ILE A 16 -0.44 19.76 -13.78
N MET A 17 -0.87 18.59 -13.36
CA MET A 17 -1.10 18.25 -11.95
C MET A 17 0.17 18.48 -11.12
N MET A 18 1.32 17.95 -11.55
CA MET A 18 2.59 18.14 -10.84
C MET A 18 3.06 19.60 -10.82
N TYR A 19 2.74 20.38 -11.85
CA TYR A 19 2.97 21.81 -11.85
C TYR A 19 2.17 22.48 -10.73
N HIS A 20 0.88 22.22 -10.63
CA HIS A 20 0.01 22.79 -9.58
C HIS A 20 0.45 22.36 -8.18
N ILE A 21 0.79 21.10 -7.97
CA ILE A 21 1.28 20.62 -6.67
C ILE A 21 2.57 21.36 -6.24
N ARG A 22 3.47 21.65 -7.20
CA ARG A 22 4.74 22.34 -6.91
C ARG A 22 4.56 23.84 -6.66
N HIS A 23 3.65 24.51 -7.40
CA HIS A 23 3.47 25.96 -7.32
C HIS A 23 2.44 26.39 -6.29
N ASP A 24 1.34 25.64 -6.19
CA ASP A 24 0.20 25.99 -5.34
C ASP A 24 0.24 25.25 -3.99
N GLY A 25 1.11 24.23 -3.89
CA GLY A 25 1.19 23.33 -2.75
C GLY A 25 0.17 22.18 -2.79
N SER A 26 0.55 21.06 -2.20
CA SER A 26 -0.30 19.86 -2.19
C SER A 26 -1.65 20.08 -1.48
N ILE A 27 -1.66 20.84 -0.39
CA ILE A 27 -2.86 21.15 0.40
C ILE A 27 -3.86 21.97 -0.44
N TYR A 28 -3.38 22.98 -1.16
CA TYR A 28 -4.24 23.79 -2.03
C TYR A 28 -4.87 22.94 -3.14
N TYR A 29 -4.09 22.09 -3.78
CA TYR A 29 -4.57 21.16 -4.80
C TYR A 29 -5.63 20.21 -4.23
N LYS A 30 -5.37 19.59 -3.08
CA LYS A 30 -6.29 18.69 -2.40
C LYS A 30 -7.62 19.35 -2.05
N ASN A 31 -7.60 20.56 -1.54
CA ASN A 31 -8.81 21.28 -1.16
C ASN A 31 -9.74 21.62 -2.34
N ARG A 32 -9.23 21.63 -3.57
CA ARG A 32 -10.02 21.91 -4.78
C ARG A 32 -10.65 20.66 -5.39
N LEU A 33 -10.09 19.48 -5.16
CA LEU A 33 -10.60 18.23 -5.70
C LEU A 33 -11.72 17.69 -4.81
N LYS A 34 -12.93 17.63 -5.35
CA LYS A 34 -14.09 16.99 -4.70
C LYS A 34 -14.33 15.58 -5.24
N THR A 35 -13.89 15.33 -6.46
CA THR A 35 -14.00 14.01 -7.11
C THR A 35 -12.67 13.66 -7.75
N TYR A 36 -12.41 12.36 -7.85
CA TYR A 36 -11.27 11.78 -8.56
C TYR A 36 -11.78 10.62 -9.41
N SER A 37 -11.54 10.64 -10.70
CA SER A 37 -12.13 9.66 -11.64
C SER A 37 -13.66 9.63 -11.61
N GLY A 38 -14.33 10.78 -11.40
CA GLY A 38 -15.78 10.86 -11.21
C GLY A 38 -16.28 10.24 -9.90
N LYS A 39 -15.39 9.76 -9.02
CA LYS A 39 -15.71 9.18 -7.72
C LYS A 39 -15.54 10.21 -6.61
N GLU A 40 -16.40 10.13 -5.59
CA GLU A 40 -16.30 10.99 -4.41
C GLU A 40 -15.00 10.77 -3.66
N ILE A 41 -14.36 11.85 -3.19
CA ILE A 41 -13.23 11.81 -2.28
C ILE A 41 -13.77 12.02 -0.86
N LEU A 42 -13.65 11.00 -0.03
CA LEU A 42 -14.04 11.07 1.38
C LEU A 42 -13.01 11.90 2.17
N ASP A 43 -13.51 12.71 3.10
CA ASP A 43 -12.67 13.35 4.10
C ASP A 43 -12.14 12.34 5.14
N VAL A 44 -11.29 12.78 6.06
CA VAL A 44 -10.66 11.90 7.04
C VAL A 44 -11.67 11.24 7.98
N ASP A 45 -12.70 11.96 8.44
CA ASP A 45 -13.71 11.42 9.34
C ASP A 45 -14.60 10.40 8.63
N SER A 46 -15.11 10.74 7.46
CA SER A 46 -15.90 9.84 6.61
C SER A 46 -15.11 8.58 6.22
N THR A 47 -13.81 8.72 5.95
CA THR A 47 -12.90 7.60 5.66
C THR A 47 -12.79 6.65 6.85
N ASN A 48 -12.49 7.19 8.05
CA ASN A 48 -12.35 6.37 9.25
C ASN A 48 -13.66 5.68 9.63
N ASN A 49 -14.79 6.38 9.57
CA ASN A 49 -16.11 5.79 9.80
C ASN A 49 -16.38 4.67 8.78
N ARG A 50 -16.13 4.92 7.50
CA ARG A 50 -16.36 3.92 6.44
C ARG A 50 -15.54 2.67 6.62
N ILE A 51 -14.24 2.78 6.90
CA ILE A 51 -13.37 1.61 7.13
C ILE A 51 -13.84 0.85 8.37
N ALA A 52 -14.12 1.55 9.48
CA ALA A 52 -14.59 0.93 10.71
C ALA A 52 -15.93 0.18 10.52
N GLU A 53 -16.88 0.75 9.78
CA GLU A 53 -18.14 0.09 9.43
C GLU A 53 -17.91 -1.18 8.57
N MET A 54 -17.04 -1.10 7.57
CA MET A 54 -16.69 -2.26 6.75
C MET A 54 -16.08 -3.37 7.61
N ILE A 55 -15.15 -3.05 8.52
CA ILE A 55 -14.54 -4.02 9.43
C ILE A 55 -15.59 -4.68 10.31
N ARG A 56 -16.47 -3.88 10.96
CA ARG A 56 -17.53 -4.39 11.84
C ARG A 56 -18.55 -5.26 11.11
N SER A 57 -18.79 -4.97 9.83
CA SER A 57 -19.75 -5.73 9.02
C SER A 57 -19.33 -7.19 8.78
N GLY A 58 -18.05 -7.52 8.88
CA GLY A 58 -17.49 -8.82 8.55
C GLY A 58 -17.60 -9.22 7.07
N ARG A 59 -18.15 -8.35 6.22
CA ARG A 59 -18.26 -8.63 4.77
C ARG A 59 -16.90 -8.49 4.09
N PRO A 60 -16.66 -9.26 3.01
CA PRO A 60 -15.43 -9.14 2.25
C PRO A 60 -15.15 -7.70 1.84
N MET A 61 -13.92 -7.22 2.06
CA MET A 61 -13.55 -5.86 1.70
C MET A 61 -12.10 -5.74 1.25
N MET A 62 -11.83 -4.74 0.42
CA MET A 62 -10.49 -4.33 0.02
C MET A 62 -10.34 -2.82 0.17
N VAL A 63 -9.58 -2.39 1.17
CA VAL A 63 -9.05 -1.04 1.29
C VAL A 63 -7.60 -1.07 0.80
N CYS A 64 -7.21 -0.17 -0.09
CA CYS A 64 -5.91 -0.29 -0.75
C CYS A 64 -5.33 1.06 -1.19
N ARG A 65 -4.13 1.01 -1.76
CA ARG A 65 -3.42 2.12 -2.41
C ARG A 65 -2.51 1.59 -3.51
N PHE A 66 -2.21 2.42 -4.51
CA PHE A 66 -1.17 2.10 -5.50
C PHE A 66 0.22 2.51 -5.01
N GLY A 67 1.24 1.77 -5.40
CA GLY A 67 2.63 2.20 -5.36
C GLY A 67 2.99 3.02 -6.59
N SER A 68 3.87 4.03 -6.45
CA SER A 68 4.32 4.85 -7.59
C SER A 68 5.09 4.05 -8.62
N THR A 69 5.90 3.10 -8.16
CA THR A 69 6.70 2.25 -9.04
C THR A 69 5.84 1.24 -9.78
N GLU A 70 4.81 0.70 -9.09
CA GLU A 70 3.82 -0.20 -9.66
C GLU A 70 2.98 0.51 -10.74
N LEU A 71 2.47 1.71 -10.45
CA LEU A 71 1.76 2.54 -11.45
C LEU A 71 2.65 2.89 -12.65
N ALA A 72 3.93 3.20 -12.41
CA ALA A 72 4.87 3.46 -13.50
C ALA A 72 5.10 2.23 -14.38
N THR A 73 5.11 1.03 -13.78
CA THR A 73 5.22 -0.23 -14.52
C THR A 73 3.96 -0.49 -15.34
N MET A 74 2.79 -0.42 -14.72
CA MET A 74 1.51 -0.55 -15.42
C MET A 74 1.44 0.39 -16.63
N LYS A 75 1.73 1.67 -16.45
CA LYS A 75 1.74 2.67 -17.53
C LYS A 75 2.64 2.30 -18.70
N ILE A 76 3.85 1.79 -18.43
CA ILE A 76 4.82 1.49 -19.48
C ILE A 76 4.41 0.24 -20.26
N PHE A 77 3.89 -0.77 -19.59
CA PHE A 77 3.54 -2.04 -20.21
C PHE A 77 2.14 -2.05 -20.82
N ASP A 78 1.14 -1.41 -20.17
CA ASP A 78 -0.22 -1.29 -20.72
C ASP A 78 -0.26 -0.45 -22.01
N PHE A 79 0.52 0.64 -22.05
CA PHE A 79 0.60 1.50 -23.22
C PHE A 79 1.72 1.12 -24.21
N GLU A 80 2.38 -0.02 -24.00
CA GLU A 80 3.38 -0.61 -24.92
C GLU A 80 4.53 0.35 -25.25
N VAL A 81 5.08 1.05 -24.24
CA VAL A 81 6.20 1.97 -24.41
C VAL A 81 7.52 1.20 -24.42
N GLU A 82 7.73 0.36 -25.45
CA GLU A 82 8.78 -0.67 -25.54
C GLU A 82 10.19 -0.14 -25.26
N LYS A 83 10.51 1.07 -25.74
CA LYS A 83 11.82 1.71 -25.49
C LYS A 83 12.14 1.94 -24.01
N LYS A 84 11.15 1.80 -23.12
CA LYS A 84 11.29 1.97 -21.67
C LYS A 84 11.19 0.66 -20.89
N TYR A 85 10.97 -0.47 -21.53
CA TYR A 85 10.75 -1.73 -20.83
C TYR A 85 11.94 -2.12 -19.95
N ALA A 86 13.15 -2.11 -20.49
CA ALA A 86 14.34 -2.49 -19.75
C ALA A 86 14.60 -1.55 -18.56
N GLU A 87 14.55 -0.24 -18.79
CA GLU A 87 14.72 0.77 -17.73
C GLU A 87 13.68 0.58 -16.62
N GLN A 88 12.40 0.39 -16.98
CA GLN A 88 11.33 0.23 -16.00
C GLN A 88 11.44 -1.09 -15.25
N MET A 89 11.83 -2.18 -15.90
CA MET A 89 12.05 -3.47 -15.23
C MET A 89 13.17 -3.40 -14.21
N SER A 90 14.31 -2.80 -14.56
CA SER A 90 15.40 -2.61 -13.60
C SER A 90 14.98 -1.73 -12.41
N ARG A 91 14.22 -0.68 -12.67
CA ARG A 91 13.69 0.18 -11.62
C ARG A 91 12.72 -0.54 -10.68
N VAL A 92 11.73 -1.27 -11.23
CA VAL A 92 10.74 -1.98 -10.40
C VAL A 92 11.36 -3.17 -9.67
N HIS A 93 12.36 -3.83 -10.25
CA HIS A 93 13.14 -4.85 -9.57
C HIS A 93 13.83 -4.28 -8.33
N THR A 94 14.55 -3.16 -8.49
CA THR A 94 15.26 -2.52 -7.38
C THR A 94 14.31 -1.98 -6.32
N LEU A 95 13.26 -1.24 -6.71
CA LEU A 95 12.42 -0.51 -5.74
C LEU A 95 11.28 -1.33 -5.14
N SER A 96 10.73 -2.28 -5.91
CA SER A 96 9.55 -3.07 -5.53
C SER A 96 9.79 -4.59 -5.55
N GLY A 97 10.99 -5.01 -5.94
CA GLY A 97 11.40 -6.41 -5.89
C GLY A 97 10.74 -7.30 -6.94
N LEU A 98 10.28 -6.77 -8.09
CA LEU A 98 9.69 -7.58 -9.16
C LEU A 98 10.78 -8.32 -9.94
N PHE A 99 10.68 -9.65 -10.05
CA PHE A 99 11.67 -10.52 -10.70
C PHE A 99 11.04 -11.71 -11.44
N PRO A 100 11.75 -12.29 -12.44
CA PRO A 100 12.99 -11.81 -13.07
C PRO A 100 12.76 -10.50 -13.85
N GLU A 101 13.87 -9.80 -14.17
CA GLU A 101 13.85 -8.53 -14.94
C GLU A 101 13.56 -8.75 -16.42
N THR A 102 12.38 -9.27 -16.76
CA THR A 102 11.99 -9.57 -18.13
C THR A 102 10.76 -8.77 -18.57
N THR A 103 10.64 -8.54 -19.87
CA THR A 103 9.43 -7.93 -20.46
C THR A 103 8.17 -8.73 -20.12
N GLU A 104 8.26 -10.05 -20.11
CA GLU A 104 7.15 -10.95 -19.79
C GLU A 104 6.67 -10.75 -18.35
N THR A 105 7.60 -10.63 -17.41
CA THR A 105 7.30 -10.32 -16.01
C THR A 105 6.54 -9.00 -15.86
N GLY A 106 6.99 -7.96 -16.58
CA GLY A 106 6.33 -6.65 -16.56
C GLY A 106 4.91 -6.68 -17.13
N LYS A 107 4.70 -7.42 -18.24
CA LYS A 107 3.38 -7.61 -18.85
C LYS A 107 2.43 -8.35 -17.89
N LYS A 108 2.83 -9.51 -17.39
CA LYS A 108 2.04 -10.31 -16.44
C LYS A 108 1.71 -9.53 -15.16
N PHE A 109 2.67 -8.78 -14.63
CA PHE A 109 2.43 -7.93 -13.47
C PHE A 109 1.37 -6.87 -13.75
N THR A 110 1.45 -6.21 -14.91
CA THR A 110 0.48 -5.20 -15.32
C THR A 110 -0.92 -5.81 -15.47
N GLU A 111 -1.05 -6.97 -16.11
CA GLU A 111 -2.32 -7.69 -16.26
C GLU A 111 -2.92 -8.06 -14.90
N LEU A 112 -2.11 -8.60 -13.97
CA LEU A 112 -2.54 -8.92 -12.61
C LEU A 112 -3.05 -7.67 -11.88
N MET A 113 -2.29 -6.58 -11.91
CA MET A 113 -2.67 -5.33 -11.24
C MET A 113 -3.98 -4.75 -11.80
N LEU A 114 -4.13 -4.69 -13.13
CA LEU A 114 -5.36 -4.22 -13.78
C LEU A 114 -6.57 -5.08 -13.39
N GLY A 115 -6.40 -6.40 -13.37
CA GLY A 115 -7.44 -7.36 -12.96
C GLY A 115 -7.87 -7.22 -11.49
N CYS A 116 -7.03 -6.64 -10.62
CA CYS A 116 -7.33 -6.45 -9.21
C CYS A 116 -8.08 -5.14 -8.91
N ILE A 117 -7.99 -4.11 -9.78
CA ILE A 117 -8.60 -2.79 -9.53
C ILE A 117 -10.11 -2.85 -9.26
N PRO A 118 -10.92 -3.65 -10.00
CA PRO A 118 -12.36 -3.73 -9.76
C PRO A 118 -12.75 -4.23 -8.36
N SER A 119 -11.83 -4.89 -7.65
CA SER A 119 -12.05 -5.41 -6.31
C SER A 119 -11.97 -4.37 -5.21
N ALA A 120 -11.41 -3.18 -5.47
CA ALA A 120 -11.24 -2.14 -4.48
C ALA A 120 -12.59 -1.54 -4.05
N ASP A 121 -12.81 -1.39 -2.73
CA ASP A 121 -13.98 -0.70 -2.15
C ASP A 121 -13.65 0.72 -1.76
N LEU A 122 -12.43 0.95 -1.29
CA LEU A 122 -11.89 2.25 -0.92
C LEU A 122 -10.41 2.30 -1.30
N ILE A 123 -10.01 3.36 -1.98
CA ILE A 123 -8.62 3.55 -2.37
C ILE A 123 -8.06 4.88 -1.86
N GLY A 124 -6.89 4.81 -1.22
CA GLY A 124 -6.09 5.97 -0.86
C GLY A 124 -5.36 6.51 -2.08
N ILE A 125 -5.75 7.70 -2.52
CA ILE A 125 -5.14 8.40 -3.66
C ILE A 125 -4.05 9.37 -3.18
N TRP A 126 -3.01 9.48 -3.97
CA TRP A 126 -1.94 10.46 -3.77
C TRP A 126 -1.44 10.94 -5.13
N PRO A 127 -2.07 11.89 -5.74
CA PRO A 127 -2.08 12.18 -7.17
C PRO A 127 -0.81 11.75 -7.90
N GLN A 128 -0.88 10.64 -8.60
CA GLN A 128 0.19 10.09 -9.43
C GLN A 128 -0.25 10.09 -10.90
N ALA A 129 0.70 10.28 -11.80
CA ALA A 129 0.39 10.20 -13.21
C ALA A 129 -0.23 8.83 -13.56
N PHE A 130 -1.35 8.83 -14.26
CA PHE A 130 -2.17 7.68 -14.65
C PHE A 130 -3.01 7.03 -13.54
N GLU A 131 -2.86 7.40 -12.26
CA GLU A 131 -3.70 6.87 -11.19
C GLU A 131 -5.19 7.10 -11.48
N GLU A 132 -5.56 8.35 -11.78
CA GLU A 132 -6.94 8.72 -12.11
C GLU A 132 -7.47 7.95 -13.32
N TYR A 133 -6.66 7.79 -14.37
CA TYR A 133 -7.01 7.03 -15.56
C TYR A 133 -7.37 5.57 -15.21
N TYR A 134 -6.53 4.87 -14.44
CA TYR A 134 -6.79 3.48 -14.09
C TYR A 134 -8.02 3.31 -13.19
N LEU A 135 -8.27 4.25 -12.29
CA LEU A 135 -9.47 4.23 -11.47
C LEU A 135 -10.74 4.52 -12.29
N GLN A 136 -10.65 5.33 -13.32
CA GLN A 136 -11.75 5.61 -14.24
C GLN A 136 -12.08 4.41 -15.12
N GLU A 137 -11.05 3.77 -15.71
CA GLU A 137 -11.24 2.70 -16.68
C GLU A 137 -11.57 1.36 -16.03
N TYR A 138 -11.04 1.08 -14.84
CA TYR A 138 -11.12 -0.24 -14.21
C TYR A 138 -11.80 -0.25 -12.84
N GLY A 139 -11.94 0.89 -12.18
CA GLY A 139 -12.57 0.96 -10.85
C GLY A 139 -14.08 0.73 -10.92
N SER A 140 -14.62 -0.08 -10.00
CA SER A 140 -16.06 -0.32 -9.91
C SER A 140 -16.85 0.99 -9.64
N ASP A 141 -18.13 1.01 -9.98
CA ASP A 141 -19.00 2.18 -9.71
C ASP A 141 -19.14 2.46 -8.21
N SER A 142 -19.02 1.44 -7.37
CA SER A 142 -19.10 1.55 -5.92
C SER A 142 -17.79 1.99 -5.25
N LEU A 143 -16.67 2.02 -5.99
CA LEU A 143 -15.38 2.44 -5.47
C LEU A 143 -15.46 3.87 -4.93
N LYS A 144 -14.94 4.09 -3.73
CA LYS A 144 -14.72 5.41 -3.14
C LYS A 144 -13.23 5.73 -3.10
N CYS A 145 -12.92 7.01 -3.22
CA CYS A 145 -11.55 7.53 -3.04
C CYS A 145 -11.43 8.23 -1.69
N THR A 146 -10.22 8.27 -1.17
CA THR A 146 -9.83 9.09 -0.02
C THR A 146 -8.40 9.54 -0.21
N TRP A 147 -7.95 10.56 0.51
CA TRP A 147 -6.53 10.91 0.51
C TRP A 147 -5.72 9.81 1.19
N LEU A 148 -4.52 9.54 0.67
CA LEU A 148 -3.68 8.44 1.18
C LEU A 148 -3.44 8.54 2.69
N GLU A 149 -3.15 9.74 3.18
CA GLU A 149 -2.95 10.00 4.60
C GLU A 149 -4.19 9.79 5.47
N SER A 150 -5.41 9.82 4.89
CA SER A 150 -6.65 9.52 5.62
C SER A 150 -6.81 8.03 5.93
N LEU A 151 -6.04 7.15 5.28
CA LEU A 151 -5.96 5.75 5.65
C LEU A 151 -5.19 5.53 6.96
N GLU A 152 -4.37 6.47 7.36
CA GLU A 152 -3.50 6.39 8.53
C GLU A 152 -4.29 6.72 9.80
N PRO A 153 -4.58 5.76 10.69
CA PRO A 153 -5.52 5.94 11.79
C PRO A 153 -5.05 6.98 12.82
N TRP A 154 -3.75 7.23 12.94
CA TRP A 154 -3.22 8.28 13.82
C TRP A 154 -3.53 9.71 13.35
N ASN A 155 -3.88 9.90 12.08
CA ASN A 155 -4.33 11.19 11.55
C ASN A 155 -5.78 11.54 11.94
N ASN A 156 -6.52 10.57 12.50
CA ASN A 156 -7.81 10.79 13.15
C ASN A 156 -7.81 10.15 14.56
N PRO A 157 -7.02 10.67 15.51
CA PRO A 157 -6.84 10.03 16.80
C PRO A 157 -8.10 10.01 17.66
N GLN A 158 -9.10 10.86 17.38
CA GLN A 158 -10.37 10.87 18.10
C GLN A 158 -11.29 9.72 17.69
N ASN A 159 -11.20 9.28 16.42
CA ASN A 159 -12.02 8.22 15.87
C ASN A 159 -11.21 7.38 14.85
N PRO A 160 -10.16 6.68 15.29
CA PRO A 160 -9.33 5.90 14.39
C PRO A 160 -10.09 4.66 13.90
N TRP A 161 -10.08 4.39 12.59
CA TRP A 161 -10.73 3.21 12.03
C TRP A 161 -10.20 1.91 12.64
N SER A 162 -8.93 1.91 13.05
CA SER A 162 -8.26 0.76 13.64
C SER A 162 -8.83 0.34 14.99
N ALA A 163 -9.60 1.23 15.69
CA ALA A 163 -10.36 0.85 16.86
C ALA A 163 -11.33 -0.33 16.58
N ALA A 164 -11.79 -0.49 15.34
CA ALA A 164 -12.64 -1.60 14.94
C ALA A 164 -11.90 -2.96 14.85
N LEU A 165 -10.59 -2.98 14.99
CA LEU A 165 -9.78 -4.20 15.08
C LEU A 165 -9.89 -4.88 16.47
N ALA A 166 -10.39 -4.17 17.48
CA ALA A 166 -10.50 -4.70 18.83
C ALA A 166 -11.22 -6.05 18.86
N GLY A 167 -10.58 -7.07 19.46
CA GLY A 167 -11.10 -8.42 19.60
C GLY A 167 -11.17 -9.25 18.31
N LYS A 168 -10.64 -8.75 17.18
CA LYS A 168 -10.57 -9.47 15.90
C LYS A 168 -9.33 -10.36 15.83
N LYS A 169 -9.37 -11.36 14.95
CA LYS A 169 -8.19 -12.09 14.50
C LYS A 169 -7.54 -11.30 13.34
N VAL A 170 -6.42 -10.64 13.62
CA VAL A 170 -5.73 -9.75 12.68
C VAL A 170 -4.46 -10.42 12.17
N LEU A 171 -4.40 -10.68 10.87
CA LEU A 171 -3.19 -11.18 10.21
C LEU A 171 -2.37 -10.01 9.67
N VAL A 172 -1.14 -9.83 10.13
CA VAL A 172 -0.20 -8.84 9.60
C VAL A 172 0.81 -9.53 8.67
N VAL A 173 0.83 -9.11 7.40
CA VAL A 173 1.79 -9.61 6.40
C VAL A 173 2.83 -8.53 6.17
N HIS A 174 4.05 -8.73 6.68
CA HIS A 174 5.10 -7.73 6.68
C HIS A 174 6.49 -8.37 6.76
N PRO A 175 7.57 -7.76 6.22
CA PRO A 175 8.93 -8.30 6.42
C PRO A 175 9.42 -8.21 7.88
N PHE A 176 8.93 -7.25 8.68
CA PHE A 176 9.39 -6.96 10.04
C PHE A 176 8.52 -7.60 11.13
N ILE A 177 8.17 -8.88 10.98
CA ILE A 177 7.23 -9.54 11.90
C ILE A 177 7.79 -9.66 13.32
N ASP A 178 9.10 -9.89 13.50
CA ASP A 178 9.69 -10.02 14.83
C ASP A 178 9.62 -8.67 15.59
N SER A 179 9.90 -7.58 14.88
CA SER A 179 9.74 -6.22 15.42
C SER A 179 8.27 -5.90 15.72
N ILE A 180 7.35 -6.29 14.84
CA ILE A 180 5.91 -6.09 15.03
C ILE A 180 5.40 -6.86 16.25
N GLU A 181 5.75 -8.13 16.40
CA GLU A 181 5.37 -8.95 17.54
C GLU A 181 5.91 -8.38 18.85
N ALA A 182 7.19 -7.98 18.87
CA ALA A 182 7.81 -7.38 20.05
C ALA A 182 7.16 -6.04 20.44
N GLN A 183 6.82 -5.18 19.47
CA GLN A 183 6.16 -3.91 19.70
C GLN A 183 4.69 -4.10 20.11
N TYR A 184 4.00 -5.08 19.56
CA TYR A 184 2.61 -5.36 19.91
C TYR A 184 2.44 -5.71 21.39
N GLN A 185 3.43 -6.37 22.00
CA GLN A 185 3.45 -6.62 23.45
C GLN A 185 3.49 -5.33 24.29
N LYS A 186 3.88 -4.22 23.67
CA LYS A 186 3.95 -2.87 24.28
C LYS A 186 2.92 -1.91 23.66
N ARG A 187 1.88 -2.42 22.99
CA ARG A 187 0.93 -1.64 22.20
C ARG A 187 0.38 -0.40 22.93
N GLU A 188 0.12 -0.53 24.23
CA GLU A 188 -0.44 0.55 25.05
C GLU A 188 0.54 1.74 25.25
N GLN A 189 1.82 1.53 24.96
CA GLN A 189 2.86 2.56 25.10
C GLN A 189 3.19 3.26 23.77
N ILE A 190 2.68 2.76 22.64
CA ILE A 190 3.05 3.26 21.30
C ILE A 190 2.32 4.57 21.02
N PHE A 191 1.02 4.61 21.26
CA PHE A 191 0.20 5.82 21.07
C PHE A 191 -0.48 6.22 22.37
N GLN A 192 -0.66 7.54 22.61
CA GLN A 192 -1.42 8.02 23.77
C GLN A 192 -2.88 7.53 23.72
N ASN A 193 -3.49 7.54 22.54
CA ASN A 193 -4.79 6.90 22.33
C ASN A 193 -4.57 5.43 21.95
N THR A 194 -4.82 4.55 22.90
CA THR A 194 -4.67 3.09 22.72
C THR A 194 -5.63 2.50 21.70
N ASN A 195 -6.69 3.21 21.30
CA ASN A 195 -7.58 2.79 20.22
C ASN A 195 -6.93 2.83 18.83
N ILE A 196 -5.78 3.50 18.66
CA ILE A 196 -5.03 3.47 17.40
C ILE A 196 -4.41 2.08 17.18
N LEU A 197 -3.94 1.43 18.24
CA LEU A 197 -3.48 0.04 18.22
C LEU A 197 -4.16 -0.75 19.34
N PRO A 198 -5.45 -1.13 19.17
CA PRO A 198 -6.22 -1.82 20.20
C PRO A 198 -5.74 -3.26 20.40
N GLU A 199 -6.31 -3.91 21.42
CA GLU A 199 -6.09 -5.32 21.64
C GLU A 199 -6.85 -6.17 20.62
N PHE A 200 -6.14 -7.09 19.93
CA PHE A 200 -6.68 -8.07 19.00
C PHE A 200 -5.82 -9.35 19.01
N GLU A 201 -6.30 -10.42 18.44
CA GLU A 201 -5.50 -11.65 18.27
C GLU A 201 -4.55 -11.45 17.09
N LEU A 202 -3.27 -11.15 17.38
CA LEU A 202 -2.25 -10.93 16.37
C LEU A 202 -1.75 -12.25 15.79
N GLN A 203 -1.85 -12.39 14.48
CA GLN A 203 -1.13 -13.39 13.69
C GLN A 203 -0.18 -12.67 12.74
N THR A 204 0.95 -13.25 12.44
CA THR A 204 1.93 -12.69 11.52
C THR A 204 2.32 -13.67 10.42
N LEU A 205 2.62 -13.11 9.24
CA LEU A 205 3.25 -13.84 8.15
C LEU A 205 4.40 -13.01 7.60
N ARG A 206 5.61 -13.56 7.62
CA ARG A 206 6.77 -12.89 7.00
C ARG A 206 6.60 -12.87 5.50
N SER A 207 6.49 -11.66 4.95
CA SER A 207 6.42 -11.48 3.51
C SER A 207 7.75 -11.80 2.85
N VAL A 208 7.69 -12.24 1.61
CA VAL A 208 8.87 -12.28 0.73
C VAL A 208 9.35 -10.83 0.52
N GLN A 209 10.67 -10.63 0.65
CA GLN A 209 11.29 -9.31 0.51
C GLN A 209 12.42 -9.37 -0.50
N THR A 210 12.15 -8.88 -1.71
CA THR A 210 13.10 -8.83 -2.83
C THR A 210 13.45 -7.40 -3.24
N ALA A 211 12.92 -6.38 -2.55
CA ALA A 211 13.31 -5.00 -2.75
C ALA A 211 14.82 -4.80 -2.49
N GLY A 212 15.43 -3.85 -3.18
CA GLY A 212 16.88 -3.66 -3.17
C GLY A 212 17.63 -4.57 -4.14
N GLY A 213 16.93 -5.21 -5.09
CA GLY A 213 17.53 -6.20 -5.98
C GLY A 213 17.89 -7.51 -5.26
N GLY A 214 17.22 -7.76 -4.12
CA GLY A 214 17.37 -9.02 -3.38
C GLY A 214 16.79 -10.20 -4.15
N ALA A 215 17.26 -11.40 -3.79
CA ALA A 215 16.70 -12.66 -4.26
C ALA A 215 16.23 -13.48 -3.07
N ASP A 216 15.15 -14.21 -3.24
CA ASP A 216 14.74 -15.28 -2.34
C ASP A 216 14.85 -16.59 -3.11
N GLU A 217 15.84 -17.39 -2.78
CA GLU A 217 16.21 -18.63 -3.50
C GLU A 217 15.10 -19.69 -3.54
N ARG A 218 14.04 -19.50 -2.73
CA ARG A 218 12.87 -20.38 -2.75
C ARG A 218 12.02 -20.24 -4.01
N PHE A 219 12.15 -19.11 -4.72
CA PHE A 219 11.26 -18.76 -5.82
C PHE A 219 12.03 -18.35 -7.06
N SER A 220 11.63 -18.87 -8.22
CA SER A 220 12.21 -18.50 -9.52
C SER A 220 11.59 -17.21 -10.08
N SER A 221 10.44 -16.81 -9.57
CA SER A 221 9.74 -15.59 -10.01
C SER A 221 8.94 -14.94 -8.87
N TRP A 222 8.68 -13.66 -9.05
CA TRP A 222 7.79 -12.88 -8.19
C TRP A 222 6.38 -13.52 -8.10
N PHE A 223 5.92 -14.14 -9.19
CA PHE A 223 4.59 -14.78 -9.22
C PHE A 223 4.56 -16.05 -8.38
N GLU A 224 5.62 -16.85 -8.35
CA GLU A 224 5.70 -18.01 -7.44
C GLU A 224 5.68 -17.55 -5.98
N ALA A 225 6.43 -16.48 -5.66
CA ALA A 225 6.40 -15.88 -4.34
C ALA A 225 5.02 -15.33 -3.97
N TYR A 226 4.33 -14.68 -4.92
CA TYR A 226 2.96 -14.20 -4.75
C TYR A 226 1.98 -15.34 -4.48
N GLU A 227 2.00 -16.40 -5.28
CA GLU A 227 1.11 -17.55 -5.10
C GLU A 227 1.38 -18.24 -3.76
N TRP A 228 2.64 -18.45 -3.39
CA TRP A 228 3.00 -18.99 -2.09
C TRP A 228 2.45 -18.14 -0.94
N MET A 229 2.65 -16.83 -0.97
CA MET A 229 2.11 -15.95 0.08
C MET A 229 0.59 -16.00 0.12
N LYS A 230 -0.07 -16.02 -1.04
CA LYS A 230 -1.53 -16.13 -1.13
C LYS A 230 -2.02 -17.41 -0.46
N GLU A 231 -1.40 -18.55 -0.76
CA GLU A 231 -1.73 -19.85 -0.14
C GLU A 231 -1.52 -19.82 1.37
N GLU A 232 -0.35 -19.32 1.83
CA GLU A 232 -0.04 -19.25 3.25
C GLU A 232 -0.99 -18.32 4.02
N ILE A 233 -1.44 -17.22 3.41
CA ILE A 233 -2.46 -16.34 3.97
C ILE A 233 -3.79 -17.08 4.09
N LEU A 234 -4.26 -17.74 3.02
CA LEU A 234 -5.58 -18.34 2.97
C LEU A 234 -5.71 -19.62 3.81
N LYS A 235 -4.62 -20.27 4.19
CA LYS A 235 -4.59 -21.38 5.15
C LYS A 235 -4.89 -20.94 6.59
N ARG A 236 -4.80 -19.62 6.89
CA ARG A 236 -4.94 -19.09 8.26
C ARG A 236 -6.37 -18.73 8.57
N ASP A 237 -6.73 -18.86 9.85
CA ASP A 237 -8.01 -18.39 10.36
C ASP A 237 -7.85 -16.96 10.90
N PHE A 238 -8.33 -15.97 10.13
CA PHE A 238 -8.30 -14.55 10.47
C PHE A 238 -9.57 -13.86 9.98
N ASP A 239 -9.91 -12.73 10.60
CA ASP A 239 -11.02 -11.86 10.19
C ASP A 239 -10.56 -10.86 9.14
N ILE A 240 -9.39 -10.22 9.38
CA ILE A 240 -8.86 -9.15 8.53
C ILE A 240 -7.34 -9.26 8.40
N ALA A 241 -6.82 -9.00 7.21
CA ALA A 241 -5.39 -8.89 6.95
C ALA A 241 -4.95 -7.43 6.77
N ILE A 242 -3.82 -7.06 7.40
CA ILE A 242 -3.11 -5.79 7.18
C ILE A 242 -1.83 -6.11 6.41
N LEU A 243 -1.69 -5.51 5.22
CA LEU A 243 -0.66 -5.85 4.26
C LEU A 243 0.36 -4.70 4.10
N GLY A 244 1.58 -4.94 4.57
CA GLY A 244 2.73 -4.07 4.41
C GLY A 244 3.87 -4.75 3.64
N CYS A 245 3.57 -5.37 2.50
CA CYS A 245 4.45 -6.26 1.75
C CYS A 245 4.77 -5.77 0.33
N GLY A 246 4.95 -4.44 0.16
CA GLY A 246 5.36 -3.84 -1.11
C GLY A 246 4.39 -4.15 -2.26
N ALA A 247 4.92 -4.46 -3.44
CA ALA A 247 4.14 -4.71 -4.65
C ALA A 247 3.18 -5.91 -4.55
N TYR A 248 3.41 -6.83 -3.61
CA TYR A 248 2.50 -7.95 -3.36
C TYR A 248 1.18 -7.53 -2.71
N GLY A 249 1.17 -6.41 -1.96
CA GLY A 249 0.07 -6.04 -1.10
C GLY A 249 -1.24 -5.78 -1.84
N PHE A 250 -1.20 -5.11 -2.99
CA PHE A 250 -2.40 -4.80 -3.77
C PHE A 250 -3.08 -6.07 -4.32
N PRO A 251 -2.39 -6.96 -5.06
CA PRO A 251 -3.01 -8.19 -5.55
C PRO A 251 -3.36 -9.20 -4.45
N LEU A 252 -2.61 -9.25 -3.34
CA LEU A 252 -2.98 -10.08 -2.19
C LEU A 252 -4.27 -9.58 -1.53
N ALA A 253 -4.48 -8.26 -1.41
CA ALA A 253 -5.73 -7.71 -0.88
C ALA A 253 -6.94 -8.10 -1.73
N ALA A 254 -6.80 -8.07 -3.06
CA ALA A 254 -7.84 -8.52 -3.97
C ALA A 254 -8.14 -10.02 -3.82
N ALA A 255 -7.11 -10.85 -3.71
CA ALA A 255 -7.24 -12.30 -3.51
C ALA A 255 -7.91 -12.64 -2.16
N ILE A 256 -7.57 -11.93 -1.09
CA ILE A 256 -8.17 -12.09 0.24
C ILE A 256 -9.67 -11.73 0.19
N LYS A 257 -10.03 -10.63 -0.47
CA LYS A 257 -11.44 -10.25 -0.65
C LYS A 257 -12.20 -11.30 -1.47
N ALA A 258 -11.60 -11.79 -2.55
CA ALA A 258 -12.19 -12.84 -3.38
C ALA A 258 -12.42 -14.16 -2.60
N ALA A 259 -11.60 -14.43 -1.58
CA ALA A 259 -11.76 -15.55 -0.66
C ALA A 259 -12.79 -15.31 0.46
N GLY A 260 -13.53 -14.20 0.41
CA GLY A 260 -14.58 -13.89 1.38
C GLY A 260 -14.10 -13.22 2.66
N LYS A 261 -12.87 -12.71 2.72
CA LYS A 261 -12.24 -12.10 3.90
C LYS A 261 -11.99 -10.61 3.71
N GLN A 262 -11.45 -9.96 4.74
CA GLN A 262 -11.17 -8.53 4.74
C GLN A 262 -9.67 -8.24 4.60
N ALA A 263 -9.33 -7.19 3.82
CA ALA A 263 -7.95 -6.76 3.67
C ALA A 263 -7.80 -5.24 3.63
N VAL A 264 -6.76 -4.75 4.30
CA VAL A 264 -6.25 -3.38 4.19
C VAL A 264 -4.81 -3.44 3.68
N HIS A 265 -4.61 -3.04 2.43
CA HIS A 265 -3.27 -2.84 1.87
C HIS A 265 -2.77 -1.45 2.26
N PHE A 266 -2.02 -1.41 3.33
CA PHE A 266 -1.55 -0.19 3.98
C PHE A 266 -0.16 0.23 3.46
N GLY A 267 0.58 -0.70 2.87
CA GLY A 267 1.93 -0.46 2.35
C GLY A 267 2.95 -0.22 3.45
N GLY A 268 3.99 0.57 3.15
CA GLY A 268 5.12 0.78 4.06
C GLY A 268 4.74 1.38 5.41
N VAL A 269 3.65 2.16 5.50
CA VAL A 269 3.19 2.77 6.76
C VAL A 269 2.62 1.74 7.76
N THR A 270 2.46 0.48 7.37
CA THR A 270 2.05 -0.59 8.29
C THR A 270 2.95 -0.66 9.52
N GLN A 271 4.27 -0.46 9.36
CA GLN A 271 5.21 -0.48 10.47
C GLN A 271 4.99 0.66 11.47
N ILE A 272 4.49 1.81 11.01
CA ILE A 272 4.19 2.98 11.85
C ILE A 272 3.06 2.67 12.84
N LEU A 273 2.07 1.88 12.44
CA LEU A 273 0.99 1.43 13.34
C LEU A 273 1.54 0.68 14.56
N PHE A 274 2.69 0.04 14.42
CA PHE A 274 3.37 -0.69 15.50
C PHE A 274 4.52 0.11 16.15
N GLY A 275 4.64 1.40 15.88
CA GLY A 275 5.70 2.24 16.44
C GLY A 275 7.11 1.86 15.94
N ILE A 276 7.22 1.42 14.69
CA ILE A 276 8.49 1.05 14.06
C ILE A 276 8.85 2.13 13.03
N LEU A 277 9.90 2.90 13.30
CA LEU A 277 10.38 3.98 12.43
C LEU A 277 11.30 3.43 11.33
N GLY A 278 11.32 4.14 10.21
CA GLY A 278 12.33 4.00 9.16
C GLY A 278 12.84 5.38 8.78
N ALA A 279 14.00 5.47 8.12
CA ALA A 279 14.63 6.75 7.75
C ALA A 279 13.70 7.66 6.90
N ARG A 280 12.75 7.10 6.19
CA ARG A 280 11.73 7.83 5.41
C ARG A 280 10.96 8.84 6.27
N TRP A 281 10.74 8.54 7.54
CA TRP A 281 9.92 9.34 8.45
C TRP A 281 10.73 10.20 9.44
N ASP A 282 12.07 10.21 9.35
CA ASP A 282 12.92 10.99 10.27
C ASP A 282 12.67 12.50 10.21
N GLY A 283 12.20 12.99 9.05
CA GLY A 283 11.84 14.39 8.84
C GLY A 283 10.34 14.69 8.87
N ASP A 284 9.50 13.71 9.21
CA ASP A 284 8.03 13.85 9.19
C ASP A 284 7.57 14.56 10.47
N GLU A 285 7.26 15.86 10.37
CA GLU A 285 6.82 16.69 11.51
C GLU A 285 5.44 16.26 12.02
N ASP A 286 4.57 15.71 11.16
CA ASP A 286 3.26 15.24 11.57
C ASP A 286 3.34 13.93 12.35
N LEU A 287 4.29 13.08 12.01
CA LEU A 287 4.52 11.83 12.74
C LEU A 287 5.28 12.07 14.06
N LYS A 288 6.18 13.03 14.12
CA LYS A 288 6.99 13.34 15.32
C LYS A 288 6.17 13.54 16.60
N LYS A 289 4.93 14.06 16.48
CA LYS A 289 4.04 14.28 17.64
C LYS A 289 3.60 12.98 18.32
N PHE A 290 3.71 11.82 17.65
CA PHE A 290 3.38 10.51 18.20
C PHE A 290 4.60 9.75 18.69
N VAL A 291 5.78 10.07 18.17
CA VAL A 291 7.03 9.35 18.49
C VAL A 291 7.40 9.57 19.95
N ASN A 292 7.66 8.48 20.66
CA ASN A 292 8.10 8.47 22.05
C ASN A 292 9.20 7.41 22.29
N ALA A 293 9.62 7.23 23.55
CA ALA A 293 10.70 6.30 23.91
C ALA A 293 10.39 4.82 23.65
N SER A 294 9.12 4.47 23.42
CA SER A 294 8.71 3.09 23.11
C SER A 294 8.82 2.75 21.63
N TRP A 295 9.02 3.74 20.76
CA TRP A 295 9.21 3.53 19.33
C TRP A 295 10.61 3.01 19.05
N VAL A 296 10.73 2.13 18.03
CA VAL A 296 11.99 1.46 17.69
C VAL A 296 12.30 1.56 16.19
N ARG A 297 13.51 1.13 15.81
CA ARG A 297 13.85 0.80 14.43
C ARG A 297 13.67 -0.70 14.20
N PRO A 298 13.50 -1.15 12.92
CA PRO A 298 13.45 -2.58 12.61
C PRO A 298 14.69 -3.30 13.12
N MET A 299 14.54 -4.55 13.56
CA MET A 299 15.69 -5.39 13.94
C MET A 299 16.62 -5.56 12.73
N ASP A 300 17.94 -5.60 12.96
CA ASP A 300 18.93 -5.66 11.87
C ASP A 300 18.74 -6.88 10.97
N LYS A 301 18.34 -8.02 11.53
CA LYS A 301 18.05 -9.24 10.78
C LYS A 301 16.86 -9.15 9.82
N GLU A 302 16.01 -8.14 9.97
CA GLU A 302 14.80 -7.93 9.16
C GLU A 302 15.02 -6.91 8.02
N LYS A 303 16.11 -6.19 8.05
CA LYS A 303 16.44 -5.22 7.02
C LYS A 303 16.84 -5.92 5.72
N PRO A 304 16.44 -5.42 4.54
CA PRO A 304 16.92 -5.95 3.27
C PRO A 304 18.45 -5.89 3.19
N LYS A 305 19.09 -6.89 2.59
CA LYS A 305 20.56 -6.93 2.44
C LYS A 305 21.11 -5.67 1.75
N ASN A 306 20.36 -5.10 0.79
CA ASN A 306 20.70 -3.90 0.03
C ASN A 306 19.76 -2.73 0.38
N ALA A 307 19.46 -2.53 1.66
CA ALA A 307 18.54 -1.48 2.13
C ALA A 307 18.89 -0.07 1.57
N SER A 308 20.18 0.22 1.38
CA SER A 308 20.66 1.50 0.84
C SER A 308 20.21 1.79 -0.60
N ALA A 309 19.87 0.76 -1.38
CA ALA A 309 19.39 0.90 -2.76
C ALA A 309 17.90 1.26 -2.84
N VAL A 310 17.16 1.16 -1.73
CA VAL A 310 15.70 1.42 -1.71
C VAL A 310 15.44 2.78 -1.08
N GLU A 311 14.84 3.69 -1.87
CA GLU A 311 14.30 4.99 -1.43
C GLU A 311 15.18 5.71 -0.39
N ASN A 312 16.44 5.98 -0.74
CA ASN A 312 17.42 6.64 0.15
C ASN A 312 17.59 5.94 1.51
N ASN A 313 17.63 4.60 1.50
CA ASN A 313 17.84 3.80 2.71
C ASN A 313 16.66 3.85 3.71
N CYS A 314 15.43 3.82 3.17
CA CYS A 314 14.19 3.95 3.95
C CYS A 314 14.01 2.91 5.07
N TYR A 315 14.78 1.84 5.06
CA TYR A 315 14.78 0.75 6.06
C TYR A 315 15.81 0.93 7.18
N ARG A 316 16.55 2.06 7.19
CA ARG A 316 17.56 2.33 8.23
C ARG A 316 16.94 2.69 9.56
#